data_919f789f7754918bdab5c6d59b2c2e8c
#
_entry.id   919f789f7754918bdab5c6d59b2c2e8c
#
_cell.length_a   1.000
_cell.length_b   1.000
_cell.length_c   1.000
_cell.angle_alpha   90.00
_cell.angle_beta   90.00
_cell.angle_gamma   90.00
#
_symmetry.space_group_name_H-M   'P 1'
#
loop_
_entity.id
_entity.type
_entity.pdbx_description
1 polymer ?
#
loop_
_entity_poly.entity_id
_entity_poly.type
_entity_poly.pdbx_seq_one_letter_code
_entity_poly.pdbx_strand_id
1 'polypeptide(L)'
;MKKFYFTGGLPRAGNTLLCSILNQNSKVYATGMSCLPEVFFRLLKMAEDDIAYQTSPCPESLQNIFVNLFETFYKHRDEEVIIERSSWTTPFNYQIVSEYCPNDVKILILVRPVVDIVKSYLKICERSPLFYINQQYNFI
;
A
#
# COMPACT_ATOMS: atom_id res chain seq x y z
N MET A 1 15.23 8.93 11.51
CA MET A 1 14.40 7.74 11.23
C MET A 1 13.00 8.24 10.92
N LYS A 2 12.44 7.86 9.78
CA LYS A 2 11.08 8.23 9.38
C LYS A 2 10.04 7.47 10.21
N LYS A 3 8.88 8.07 10.40
CA LYS A 3 7.72 7.38 11.01
C LYS A 3 6.74 6.97 9.92
N PHE A 4 6.36 5.71 9.92
CA PHE A 4 5.44 5.13 8.96
C PHE A 4 4.07 4.92 9.59
N TYR A 5 3.04 5.47 8.95
CA TYR A 5 1.65 5.22 9.25
C TYR A 5 0.92 4.79 7.98
N PHE A 6 -0.26 4.22 8.13
CA PHE A 6 -0.95 3.58 7.04
C PHE A 6 -2.37 4.12 6.90
N THR A 7 -2.86 4.19 5.68
CA THR A 7 -4.27 4.44 5.43
C THR A 7 -4.88 3.29 4.64
N GLY A 8 -6.09 2.93 5.03
CA GLY A 8 -6.90 1.93 4.37
C GLY A 8 -8.34 2.39 4.25
N GLY A 9 -9.18 1.52 3.77
CA GLY A 9 -10.60 1.76 3.59
C GLY A 9 -11.06 1.45 2.17
N LEU A 10 -12.37 1.35 2.01
CA LEU A 10 -12.96 1.05 0.71
C LEU A 10 -12.59 2.15 -0.31
N PRO A 11 -12.40 1.77 -1.58
CA PRO A 11 -12.32 2.73 -2.66
C PRO A 11 -13.53 3.67 -2.62
N ARG A 12 -13.37 4.91 -3.05
CA ARG A 12 -14.42 5.95 -3.01
C ARG A 12 -14.83 6.43 -1.61
N ALA A 13 -14.15 5.99 -0.54
CA ALA A 13 -14.39 6.51 0.82
C ALA A 13 -13.82 7.93 1.07
N GLY A 14 -12.98 8.45 0.18
CA GLY A 14 -12.34 9.77 0.32
C GLY A 14 -10.83 9.71 0.59
N ASN A 15 -10.22 8.54 0.43
CA ASN A 15 -8.79 8.32 0.72
C ASN A 15 -7.87 9.32 -0.01
N THR A 16 -8.14 9.64 -1.27
CA THR A 16 -7.35 10.60 -2.05
C THR A 16 -7.44 12.01 -1.46
N LEU A 17 -8.63 12.44 -1.06
CA LEU A 17 -8.84 13.72 -0.42
C LEU A 17 -8.10 13.79 0.92
N LEU A 18 -8.18 12.74 1.73
CA LEU A 18 -7.42 12.66 2.98
C LEU A 18 -5.93 12.85 2.74
N CYS A 19 -5.35 12.10 1.80
CA CYS A 19 -3.92 12.25 1.49
C CYS A 19 -3.57 13.66 1.02
N SER A 20 -4.44 14.30 0.23
CA SER A 20 -4.23 15.69 -0.21
C SER A 20 -4.27 16.69 0.96
N ILE A 21 -5.13 16.47 1.95
CA ILE A 21 -5.19 17.29 3.16
C ILE A 21 -3.93 17.09 4.00
N LEU A 22 -3.51 15.84 4.21
CA LEU A 22 -2.33 15.51 4.99
C LEU A 22 -1.04 16.09 4.38
N ASN A 23 -0.94 16.10 3.05
CA ASN A 23 0.19 16.70 2.32
C ASN A 23 0.28 18.24 2.42
N GLN A 24 -0.69 18.91 3.02
CA GLN A 24 -0.56 20.34 3.32
C GLN A 24 0.42 20.61 4.47
N ASN A 25 0.75 19.60 5.26
CA ASN A 25 1.80 19.68 6.27
C ASN A 25 3.14 19.29 5.63
N SER A 26 4.10 20.22 5.62
CA SER A 26 5.42 20.02 5.01
C SER A 26 6.26 18.90 5.64
N LYS A 27 5.90 18.41 6.82
CA LYS A 27 6.55 17.28 7.49
C LYS A 27 5.96 15.93 7.12
N VAL A 28 4.88 15.89 6.35
CA VAL A 28 4.10 14.70 6.05
C VAL A 28 4.09 14.45 4.55
N TYR A 29 4.44 13.23 4.17
CA TYR A 29 4.18 12.73 2.82
C TYR A 29 3.13 11.62 2.88
N ALA A 30 1.95 11.89 2.33
CA ALA A 30 0.88 10.90 2.19
C ALA A 30 0.77 10.45 0.73
N THR A 31 0.95 9.15 0.48
CA THR A 31 0.91 8.60 -0.87
C THR A 31 -0.51 8.57 -1.42
N GLY A 32 -0.68 8.91 -2.71
CA GLY A 32 -1.98 8.77 -3.38
C GLY A 32 -2.39 7.30 -3.58
N MET A 33 -1.43 6.47 -3.91
CA MET A 33 -1.47 5.00 -3.99
C MET A 33 -0.03 4.50 -4.01
N SER A 34 0.25 3.44 -3.26
CA SER A 34 1.59 2.86 -3.20
C SER A 34 1.61 1.44 -3.79
N CYS A 35 2.71 1.11 -4.45
CA CYS A 35 3.01 -0.25 -4.90
C CYS A 35 3.85 -1.04 -3.90
N LEU A 36 4.16 -0.49 -2.73
CA LEU A 36 5.02 -1.15 -1.74
C LEU A 36 4.51 -2.54 -1.30
N PRO A 37 3.20 -2.78 -1.08
CA PRO A 37 2.70 -4.14 -0.81
C PRO A 37 3.01 -5.13 -1.93
N GLU A 38 2.94 -4.70 -3.18
CA GLU A 38 3.26 -5.53 -4.34
C GLU A 38 4.75 -5.88 -4.38
N VAL A 39 5.63 -4.95 -3.98
CA VAL A 39 7.07 -5.21 -3.88
C VAL A 39 7.33 -6.30 -2.85
N PHE A 40 6.74 -6.21 -1.65
CA PHE A 40 6.81 -7.27 -0.64
C PHE A 40 6.31 -8.61 -1.17
N PHE A 41 5.14 -8.61 -1.80
CA PHE A 41 4.54 -9.82 -2.34
C PHE A 41 5.45 -10.50 -3.37
N ARG A 42 6.04 -9.74 -4.31
CA ARG A 42 6.92 -10.28 -5.34
C ARG A 42 8.22 -10.83 -4.78
N LEU A 43 8.78 -10.18 -3.76
CA LEU A 43 9.98 -10.71 -3.09
C LEU A 43 9.69 -12.02 -2.35
N LEU A 44 8.53 -12.13 -1.68
CA LEU A 44 8.10 -13.37 -1.04
C LEU A 44 7.85 -14.48 -2.07
N LYS A 45 7.16 -14.15 -3.17
CA LYS A 45 6.93 -15.10 -4.26
C LYS A 45 8.22 -15.57 -4.92
N MET A 46 9.19 -14.68 -5.11
CA MET A 46 10.52 -15.09 -5.58
C MET A 46 11.15 -16.13 -4.65
N ALA A 47 11.08 -15.93 -3.34
CA ALA A 47 11.62 -16.88 -2.37
C ALA A 47 10.90 -18.25 -2.40
N GLU A 48 9.60 -18.26 -2.71
CA GLU A 48 8.81 -19.48 -2.82
C GLU A 48 9.02 -20.23 -4.15
N ASP A 49 9.08 -19.52 -5.27
CA ASP A 49 8.90 -20.09 -6.62
C ASP A 49 10.21 -20.09 -7.44
N ASP A 50 11.22 -19.29 -7.09
CA ASP A 50 12.42 -19.16 -7.90
C ASP A 50 13.43 -20.30 -7.65
N ILE A 51 13.79 -21.01 -8.71
CA ILE A 51 14.70 -22.16 -8.66
C ILE A 51 16.09 -21.78 -8.15
N ALA A 52 16.61 -20.61 -8.50
CA ALA A 52 17.92 -20.15 -8.06
C ALA A 52 17.93 -19.94 -6.54
N TYR A 53 16.86 -19.30 -6.00
CA TYR A 53 16.71 -19.12 -4.57
C TYR A 53 16.52 -20.46 -3.85
N GLN A 54 15.72 -21.39 -4.39
CA GLN A 54 15.52 -22.73 -3.82
C GLN A 54 16.81 -23.55 -3.80
N THR A 55 17.67 -23.37 -4.80
CA THR A 55 18.95 -24.09 -4.90
C THR A 55 20.00 -23.55 -3.94
N SER A 56 19.99 -22.23 -3.70
CA SER A 56 20.93 -21.56 -2.79
C SER A 56 20.18 -20.52 -1.94
N PRO A 57 19.43 -20.96 -0.93
CA PRO A 57 18.64 -20.06 -0.09
C PRO A 57 19.52 -19.08 0.70
N CYS A 58 19.08 -17.81 0.76
CA CYS A 58 19.73 -16.77 1.55
C CYS A 58 18.71 -16.04 2.45
N PRO A 59 18.11 -16.73 3.43
CA PRO A 59 17.00 -16.19 4.23
C PRO A 59 17.41 -14.95 5.03
N GLU A 60 18.64 -14.89 5.55
CA GLU A 60 19.15 -13.74 6.29
C GLU A 60 19.24 -12.48 5.40
N SER A 61 19.70 -12.66 4.16
CA SER A 61 19.78 -11.55 3.19
C SER A 61 18.39 -11.05 2.82
N LEU A 62 17.43 -11.96 2.61
CA LEU A 62 16.06 -11.63 2.31
C LEU A 62 15.38 -10.91 3.50
N GLN A 63 15.61 -11.38 4.71
CA GLN A 63 15.15 -10.75 5.94
C GLN A 63 15.70 -9.31 6.07
N ASN A 64 16.98 -9.11 5.79
CA ASN A 64 17.59 -7.78 5.79
C ASN A 64 16.96 -6.84 4.76
N ILE A 65 16.60 -7.35 3.58
CA ILE A 65 15.87 -6.57 2.58
C ILE A 65 14.51 -6.13 3.15
N PHE A 66 13.74 -7.04 3.71
CA PHE A 66 12.41 -6.74 4.26
C PHE A 66 12.43 -5.71 5.37
N VAL A 67 13.32 -5.88 6.36
CA VAL A 67 13.44 -4.95 7.50
C VAL A 67 13.81 -3.53 7.04
N ASN A 68 14.61 -3.40 5.98
CA ASN A 68 15.04 -2.10 5.48
C ASN A 68 14.16 -1.54 4.33
N LEU A 69 13.15 -2.30 3.88
CA LEU A 69 12.43 -1.94 2.65
C LEU A 69 11.64 -0.64 2.79
N PHE A 70 10.97 -0.40 3.92
CA PHE A 70 10.24 0.85 4.15
C PHE A 70 11.15 2.08 4.06
N GLU A 71 12.26 2.07 4.78
CA GLU A 71 13.22 3.17 4.81
C GLU A 71 13.88 3.37 3.43
N THR A 72 14.24 2.28 2.76
CA THR A 72 14.88 2.32 1.45
C THR A 72 13.94 2.84 0.37
N PHE A 73 12.68 2.39 0.38
CA PHE A 73 11.67 2.80 -0.60
C PHE A 73 11.39 4.31 -0.54
N TYR A 74 11.40 4.89 0.67
CA TYR A 74 11.18 6.32 0.90
C TYR A 74 12.45 7.12 1.18
N LYS A 75 13.63 6.59 0.86
CA LYS A 75 14.91 7.28 1.09
C LYS A 75 15.00 8.64 0.38
N HIS A 76 14.34 8.76 -0.75
CA HIS A 76 14.31 9.99 -1.56
C HIS A 76 13.37 11.09 -1.02
N ARG A 77 12.63 10.81 0.06
CA ARG A 77 11.71 11.77 0.69
C ARG A 77 12.39 12.41 1.88
N ASP A 78 12.17 13.71 2.07
CA ASP A 78 12.73 14.47 3.20
C ASP A 78 11.78 14.58 4.40
N GLU A 79 10.50 14.27 4.20
CA GLU A 79 9.47 14.35 5.21
C GLU A 79 9.72 13.38 6.37
N GLU A 80 9.41 13.82 7.59
CA GLU A 80 9.59 13.04 8.82
C GLU A 80 8.56 11.90 8.96
N VAL A 81 7.38 12.11 8.39
CA VAL A 81 6.24 11.19 8.48
C VAL A 81 5.80 10.75 7.09
N ILE A 82 5.79 9.45 6.89
CA ILE A 82 5.27 8.82 5.68
C ILE A 82 3.92 8.18 6.00
N ILE A 83 2.90 8.54 5.25
CA ILE A 83 1.56 7.94 5.34
C ILE A 83 1.32 7.12 4.07
N GLU A 84 1.45 5.82 4.23
CA GLU A 84 1.31 4.85 3.17
C GLU A 84 -0.16 4.54 2.90
N ARG A 85 -0.60 4.76 1.66
CA ARG A 85 -1.93 4.37 1.22
C ARG A 85 -1.87 3.16 0.30
N SER A 86 -2.46 2.05 0.76
CA SER A 86 -2.68 0.85 -0.05
C SER A 86 -3.69 -0.07 0.65
N SER A 87 -3.77 -1.33 0.23
CA SER A 87 -4.62 -2.37 0.82
C SER A 87 -4.05 -2.95 2.14
N TRP A 88 -3.52 -2.09 3.01
CA TRP A 88 -2.85 -2.49 4.26
C TRP A 88 -3.75 -3.19 5.29
N THR A 89 -5.06 -3.16 5.08
CA THR A 89 -6.05 -3.81 5.94
C THR A 89 -6.38 -5.25 5.53
N THR A 90 -5.82 -5.75 4.43
CA THR A 90 -5.93 -7.18 4.09
C THR A 90 -5.06 -8.01 5.03
N PRO A 91 -5.44 -9.26 5.37
CA PRO A 91 -4.69 -10.07 6.33
C PRO A 91 -3.20 -10.20 5.98
N PHE A 92 -2.88 -10.47 4.72
CA PHE A 92 -1.50 -10.61 4.25
C PHE A 92 -0.70 -9.31 4.40
N ASN A 93 -1.23 -8.18 3.92
CA ASN A 93 -0.52 -6.91 4.00
C ASN A 93 -0.42 -6.41 5.45
N TYR A 94 -1.42 -6.70 6.30
CA TYR A 94 -1.35 -6.39 7.73
C TYR A 94 -0.23 -7.17 8.43
N GLN A 95 -0.04 -8.44 8.08
CA GLN A 95 1.08 -9.23 8.59
C GLN A 95 2.42 -8.60 8.21
N ILE A 96 2.59 -8.17 6.95
CA ILE A 96 3.80 -7.50 6.48
C ILE A 96 4.12 -6.26 7.33
N VAL A 97 3.14 -5.36 7.51
CA VAL A 97 3.40 -4.13 8.28
C VAL A 97 3.64 -4.43 9.75
N SER A 98 2.98 -5.44 10.31
CA SER A 98 3.17 -5.85 11.71
C SER A 98 4.56 -6.41 11.96
N GLU A 99 5.17 -7.05 10.97
CA GLU A 99 6.47 -7.70 11.09
C GLU A 99 7.62 -6.77 10.70
N TYR A 100 7.47 -5.96 9.63
CA TYR A 100 8.58 -5.21 9.03
C TYR A 100 8.50 -3.70 9.18
N CYS A 101 7.40 -3.15 9.71
CA CYS A 101 7.34 -1.71 9.94
C CYS A 101 8.30 -1.31 11.07
N PRO A 102 9.15 -0.27 10.87
CA PRO A 102 10.14 0.13 11.87
C PRO A 102 9.57 0.79 13.12
N ASN A 103 8.28 1.09 13.15
CA ASN A 103 7.60 1.68 14.30
C ASN A 103 6.24 1.00 14.54
N ASP A 104 5.61 1.32 15.67
CA ASP A 104 4.27 0.83 16.00
C ASP A 104 3.28 1.07 14.87
N VAL A 105 2.60 0.00 14.44
CA VAL A 105 1.65 0.05 13.32
C VAL A 105 0.40 0.81 13.73
N LYS A 106 0.09 1.87 12.99
CA LYS A 106 -1.17 2.62 13.12
C LYS A 106 -1.79 2.76 11.74
N ILE A 107 -3.02 2.31 11.61
CA ILE A 107 -3.78 2.35 10.36
C ILE A 107 -4.99 3.25 10.55
N LEU A 108 -5.08 4.32 9.75
CA LEU A 108 -6.26 5.17 9.68
C LEU A 108 -7.20 4.63 8.61
N ILE A 109 -8.40 4.26 9.01
CA ILE A 109 -9.42 3.71 8.11
C ILE A 109 -10.52 4.72 7.91
N LEU A 110 -10.73 5.14 6.64
CA LEU A 110 -11.90 5.95 6.29
C LEU A 110 -13.13 5.07 6.12
N VAL A 111 -14.17 5.44 6.84
CA VAL A 111 -15.47 4.79 6.76
C VAL A 111 -16.45 5.72 6.07
N ARG A 112 -17.17 5.19 5.08
CA ARG A 112 -18.25 5.89 4.36
C ARG A 112 -19.44 4.94 4.20
N PRO A 113 -20.69 5.42 4.25
CA PRO A 113 -21.85 4.58 3.98
C PRO A 113 -21.72 3.86 2.63
N VAL A 114 -21.96 2.56 2.62
CA VAL A 114 -21.78 1.72 1.40
C VAL A 114 -22.63 2.24 0.25
N VAL A 115 -23.85 2.71 0.52
CA VAL A 115 -24.75 3.30 -0.49
C VAL A 115 -24.09 4.47 -1.21
N ASP A 116 -23.36 5.32 -0.49
CA ASP A 116 -22.67 6.48 -1.08
C ASP A 116 -21.44 6.06 -1.90
N ILE A 117 -20.77 4.99 -1.49
CA ILE A 117 -19.69 4.37 -2.26
C ILE A 117 -20.23 3.84 -3.58
N VAL A 118 -21.32 3.05 -3.54
CA VAL A 118 -21.96 2.49 -4.74
C VAL A 118 -22.43 3.60 -5.68
N LYS A 119 -23.12 4.63 -5.17
CA LYS A 119 -23.52 5.80 -5.97
C LYS A 119 -22.32 6.47 -6.63
N SER A 120 -21.19 6.57 -5.93
CA SER A 120 -19.96 7.15 -6.47
C SER A 120 -19.36 6.30 -7.58
N TYR A 121 -19.43 4.97 -7.47
CA TYR A 121 -18.99 4.05 -8.52
C TYR A 121 -19.86 4.15 -9.77
N LEU A 122 -21.19 4.12 -9.62
CA LEU A 122 -22.13 4.24 -10.73
C LEU A 122 -21.87 5.51 -11.55
N LYS A 123 -21.68 6.66 -10.90
CA LYS A 123 -21.33 7.89 -11.61
C LYS A 123 -20.05 7.83 -12.43
N ILE A 124 -19.06 7.01 -12.03
CA ILE A 124 -17.84 6.85 -12.79
C ILE A 124 -18.06 5.88 -13.95
N CYS A 125 -18.79 4.78 -13.73
CA CYS A 125 -19.16 3.84 -14.81
C CYS A 125 -19.95 4.53 -15.92
N GLU A 126 -20.87 5.42 -15.57
CA GLU A 126 -21.61 6.24 -16.53
C GLU A 126 -20.71 7.17 -17.37
N ARG A 127 -19.64 7.71 -16.75
CA ARG A 127 -18.70 8.63 -17.43
C ARG A 127 -17.61 7.94 -18.24
N SER A 128 -17.25 6.73 -17.88
CA SER A 128 -16.14 5.98 -18.50
C SER A 128 -16.40 4.48 -18.49
N PRO A 129 -17.36 3.98 -19.28
CA PRO A 129 -17.74 2.56 -19.29
C PRO A 129 -16.57 1.63 -19.64
N LEU A 130 -15.71 2.03 -20.58
CA LEU A 130 -14.55 1.25 -21.06
C LEU A 130 -13.44 1.10 -20.02
N PHE A 131 -13.29 2.02 -19.09
CA PHE A 131 -12.26 1.97 -18.06
C PHE A 131 -12.46 0.76 -17.13
N TYR A 132 -13.70 0.43 -16.81
CA TYR A 132 -14.02 -0.70 -15.93
C TYR A 132 -13.96 -2.06 -16.62
N ILE A 133 -14.32 -2.12 -17.89
CA ILE A 133 -14.19 -3.34 -18.68
C ILE A 133 -12.73 -3.76 -18.76
N ASN A 134 -11.81 -2.83 -19.01
CA ASN A 134 -10.38 -3.13 -19.10
C ASN A 134 -9.73 -3.51 -17.76
N GLN A 135 -10.24 -3.04 -16.61
CA GLN A 135 -9.71 -3.46 -15.30
C GLN A 135 -10.14 -4.88 -14.91
N GLN A 136 -11.30 -5.36 -15.37
CA GLN A 136 -11.74 -6.72 -15.07
C GLN A 136 -10.95 -7.79 -15.85
N TYR A 137 -10.36 -7.44 -16.99
CA TYR A 137 -9.59 -8.40 -17.80
C TYR A 137 -8.10 -8.48 -17.44
N ASN A 138 -7.59 -7.62 -16.56
CA ASN A 138 -6.20 -7.64 -16.11
C ASN A 138 -5.97 -8.40 -14.79
N PHE A 139 -6.97 -9.13 -14.31
CA PHE A 139 -6.91 -9.98 -13.11
C PHE A 139 -6.95 -11.48 -13.41
N ILE A 140 -6.55 -11.90 -14.62
CA ILE A 140 -6.36 -13.31 -14.96
C ILE A 140 -4.89 -13.55 -15.24
#